data_09864cf9df88442a125ce75a3598e336
#
_entry.id   09864cf9df88442a125ce75a3598e336
#
_cell.length_a   1.000
_cell.length_b   1.000
_cell.length_c   1.000
_cell.angle_alpha   90.00
_cell.angle_beta   90.00
_cell.angle_gamma   90.00
#
_symmetry.space_group_name_H-M   'P 1'
#
loop_
_entity.id
_entity.type
_entity.pdbx_description
1 polymer ?
#
loop_
_entity_poly.entity_id
_entity_poly.type
_entity_poly.pdbx_seq_one_letter_code
_entity_poly.pdbx_strand_id
1 'polypeptide(L)'
;VNGQTVVSGSQYDKMELMENPETGVVDLRWISSNETVNLTTGALKASVDYTNGRGPNLKNPGESTVKGFLYYQDKLNTFAQTLADTVNNIIPEVDENGEIKTDPATGEIVYRKLLGAYTVAGDGSGHVVFDQPITADNLSISDEWSKDPSYIIFEKTEDGDADNEGKYALALSQTLIDGTHGFDSNGEVFQGTFLDYVKGYVSTLAEDVSFAENRHTAASTVSNSLQDSRDQVSGVVVDEEVANVMLYQKSLSAASRLMTAMDEALDVLINKTGLVGR
;
A
#
# COMPACT_ATOMS: atom_id res chain seq x y z
N VAL A 1 19.30 -6.12 12.56
CA VAL A 1 18.30 -5.10 12.30
C VAL A 1 18.03 -4.41 13.63
N ASN A 2 18.22 -3.07 13.70
CA ASN A 2 18.03 -2.25 14.92
C ASN A 2 18.64 -2.83 16.20
N GLY A 3 19.85 -3.37 16.11
CA GLY A 3 20.55 -3.98 17.25
C GLY A 3 20.23 -5.46 17.48
N GLN A 4 19.24 -6.00 16.79
CA GLN A 4 18.92 -7.42 16.87
C GLN A 4 19.69 -8.22 15.81
N THR A 5 20.29 -9.32 16.22
CA THR A 5 21.10 -10.17 15.35
C THR A 5 20.20 -11.07 14.51
N VAL A 6 20.24 -10.91 13.19
CA VAL A 6 19.45 -11.72 12.24
C VAL A 6 20.16 -13.04 11.94
N VAL A 7 21.50 -13.01 11.89
CA VAL A 7 22.33 -14.18 11.61
C VAL A 7 23.47 -14.23 12.60
N SER A 8 23.69 -15.36 13.25
CA SER A 8 24.82 -15.64 14.15
C SER A 8 25.37 -17.03 13.87
N GLY A 9 26.50 -17.10 13.19
CA GLY A 9 27.10 -18.37 12.74
C GLY A 9 26.18 -19.12 11.78
N SER A 10 25.74 -20.32 12.17
CA SER A 10 24.77 -21.13 11.41
C SER A 10 23.31 -20.91 11.81
N GLN A 11 23.06 -20.08 12.81
CA GLN A 11 21.71 -19.77 13.26
C GLN A 11 21.22 -18.48 12.62
N TYR A 12 19.95 -18.45 12.21
CA TYR A 12 19.28 -17.27 11.66
C TYR A 12 17.86 -17.18 12.21
N ASP A 13 17.37 -15.97 12.36
CA ASP A 13 15.98 -15.70 12.68
C ASP A 13 15.23 -15.25 11.44
N LYS A 14 13.96 -15.57 11.38
CA LYS A 14 13.08 -15.19 10.29
C LYS A 14 12.04 -14.19 10.76
N MET A 15 11.56 -13.41 9.83
CA MET A 15 10.46 -12.48 10.04
C MET A 15 9.22 -12.99 9.29
N GLU A 16 8.05 -12.72 9.83
CA GLU A 16 6.77 -12.97 9.20
C GLU A 16 5.90 -11.72 9.25
N LEU A 17 4.98 -11.62 8.29
CA LEU A 17 3.95 -10.59 8.27
C LEU A 17 2.70 -11.14 8.95
N MET A 18 2.19 -10.39 9.92
CA MET A 18 0.93 -10.67 10.62
C MET A 18 -0.03 -9.53 10.34
N GLU A 19 -1.18 -9.86 9.74
CA GLU A 19 -2.26 -8.91 9.53
C GLU A 19 -3.29 -9.02 10.66
N ASN A 20 -3.71 -7.89 11.19
CA ASN A 20 -4.83 -7.82 12.10
C ASN A 20 -6.13 -7.76 11.26
N PRO A 21 -6.98 -8.80 11.31
CA PRO A 21 -8.17 -8.89 10.45
C PRO A 21 -9.23 -7.83 10.75
N GLU A 22 -9.20 -7.22 11.96
CA GLU A 22 -10.17 -6.20 12.34
C GLU A 22 -9.76 -4.79 11.85
N THR A 23 -8.45 -4.53 11.80
CA THR A 23 -7.93 -3.18 11.51
C THR A 23 -7.25 -3.09 10.14
N GLY A 24 -6.89 -4.21 9.51
CA GLY A 24 -6.08 -4.29 8.30
C GLY A 24 -4.61 -3.89 8.53
N VAL A 25 -4.20 -3.64 9.77
CA VAL A 25 -2.82 -3.27 10.10
C VAL A 25 -1.92 -4.48 10.02
N VAL A 26 -0.80 -4.34 9.32
CA VAL A 26 0.20 -5.38 9.13
C VAL A 26 1.40 -5.12 10.03
N ASP A 27 1.71 -6.09 10.89
CA ASP A 27 2.90 -6.10 11.74
C ASP A 27 3.95 -7.05 11.16
N LEU A 28 5.22 -6.63 11.22
CA LEU A 28 6.35 -7.52 10.97
C LEU A 28 6.85 -8.07 12.30
N ARG A 29 6.90 -9.40 12.44
CA ARG A 29 7.29 -10.06 13.68
C ARG A 29 8.43 -11.04 13.50
N TRP A 30 9.21 -11.23 14.56
CA TRP A 30 10.20 -12.30 14.63
C TRP A 30 9.50 -13.63 14.90
N ILE A 31 9.80 -14.66 14.10
CA ILE A 31 9.21 -15.99 14.29
C ILE A 31 9.65 -16.62 15.63
N SER A 32 10.90 -16.37 16.04
CA SER A 32 11.45 -16.97 17.26
C SER A 32 10.85 -16.42 18.56
N SER A 33 10.57 -15.11 18.63
CA SER A 33 10.10 -14.44 19.84
C SER A 33 8.66 -13.93 19.75
N ASN A 34 8.07 -13.91 18.56
CA ASN A 34 6.76 -13.29 18.27
C ASN A 34 6.72 -11.78 18.62
N GLU A 35 7.86 -11.15 18.76
CA GLU A 35 7.97 -9.72 19.02
C GLU A 35 7.93 -8.91 17.73
N THR A 36 7.31 -7.72 17.78
CA THR A 36 7.27 -6.80 16.62
C THR A 36 8.68 -6.33 16.26
N VAL A 37 9.01 -6.40 14.97
CA VAL A 37 10.27 -5.89 14.43
C VAL A 37 10.21 -4.37 14.37
N ASN A 38 10.99 -3.70 15.20
CA ASN A 38 11.05 -2.25 15.20
C ASN A 38 11.89 -1.73 14.03
N LEU A 39 11.24 -1.34 12.94
CA LEU A 39 11.87 -0.75 11.77
C LEU A 39 11.92 0.78 11.91
N THR A 40 13.09 1.38 11.81
CA THR A 40 13.26 2.83 11.89
C THR A 40 13.44 3.49 10.52
N THR A 41 14.06 2.79 9.57
CA THR A 41 14.39 3.31 8.22
C THR A 41 14.46 2.19 7.20
N GLY A 42 14.60 2.56 5.93
CA GLY A 42 14.83 1.63 4.82
C GLY A 42 13.56 1.25 4.05
N ALA A 43 13.74 0.51 2.96
CA ALA A 43 12.65 0.13 2.06
C ALA A 43 11.56 -0.69 2.74
N LEU A 44 11.95 -1.61 3.63
CA LEU A 44 10.98 -2.44 4.36
C LEU A 44 10.09 -1.59 5.29
N LYS A 45 10.69 -0.63 6.02
CA LYS A 45 9.93 0.34 6.82
C LYS A 45 8.96 1.13 5.96
N ALA A 46 9.43 1.65 4.83
CA ALA A 46 8.58 2.40 3.90
C ALA A 46 7.41 1.56 3.36
N SER A 47 7.64 0.27 3.06
CA SER A 47 6.59 -0.65 2.62
C SER A 47 5.53 -0.88 3.72
N VAL A 48 5.95 -1.13 4.96
CA VAL A 48 5.03 -1.29 6.10
C VAL A 48 4.26 0.01 6.37
N ASP A 49 4.94 1.17 6.34
CA ASP A 49 4.29 2.48 6.52
C ASP A 49 3.26 2.77 5.42
N TYR A 50 3.53 2.37 4.18
CA TYR A 50 2.59 2.54 3.08
C TYR A 50 1.40 1.57 3.21
N THR A 51 1.64 0.33 3.59
CA THR A 51 0.57 -0.66 3.81
C THR A 51 -0.36 -0.20 4.94
N ASN A 52 0.20 0.24 6.06
CA ASN A 52 -0.54 0.71 7.23
C ASN A 52 -0.92 2.20 7.16
N GLY A 53 -0.68 2.82 6.02
CA GLY A 53 -0.86 4.26 5.83
C GLY A 53 -2.33 4.65 5.81
N ARG A 54 -2.77 5.40 6.85
CA ARG A 54 -4.13 5.92 7.00
C ARG A 54 -4.21 7.45 6.87
N GLY A 55 -3.07 8.10 6.58
CA GLY A 55 -3.01 9.55 6.51
C GLY A 55 -2.96 10.21 7.90
N PRO A 56 -3.36 11.48 8.03
CA PRO A 56 -3.18 12.24 9.28
C PRO A 56 -4.06 11.75 10.43
N ASN A 57 -5.18 11.10 10.14
CA ASN A 57 -6.20 10.71 11.14
C ASN A 57 -6.08 9.21 11.47
N LEU A 58 -5.17 8.89 12.38
CA LEU A 58 -4.92 7.51 12.84
C LEU A 58 -6.07 7.02 13.74
N LYS A 59 -6.47 5.76 13.58
CA LYS A 59 -7.51 5.10 14.38
C LYS A 59 -6.94 4.06 15.33
N ASN A 60 -5.89 3.35 14.90
CA ASN A 60 -5.37 2.19 15.61
C ASN A 60 -3.85 2.28 15.80
N PRO A 61 -3.31 1.61 16.83
CA PRO A 61 -1.86 1.42 16.95
C PRO A 61 -1.28 0.69 15.74
N GLY A 62 -0.09 1.10 15.29
CA GLY A 62 0.60 0.52 14.14
C GLY A 62 0.27 1.17 12.80
N GLU A 63 -0.74 2.04 12.74
CA GLU A 63 -1.03 2.84 11.55
C GLU A 63 0.05 3.91 11.32
N SER A 64 0.20 4.31 10.06
CA SER A 64 1.16 5.33 9.62
C SER A 64 0.44 6.58 9.13
N THR A 65 1.07 7.75 9.33
CA THR A 65 0.59 9.04 8.80
C THR A 65 0.77 9.20 7.29
N VAL A 66 1.38 8.23 6.63
CA VAL A 66 1.48 8.19 5.17
C VAL A 66 0.09 7.94 4.59
N LYS A 67 -0.26 8.60 3.48
CA LYS A 67 -1.44 8.25 2.69
C LYS A 67 -1.13 6.97 1.91
N GLY A 68 -1.48 5.83 2.49
CA GLY A 68 -1.22 4.50 1.97
C GLY A 68 -2.50 3.72 1.68
N PHE A 69 -2.41 2.40 1.73
CA PHE A 69 -3.54 1.53 1.38
C PHE A 69 -4.76 1.77 2.25
N LEU A 70 -4.61 1.85 3.57
CA LEU A 70 -5.75 2.05 4.47
C LEU A 70 -6.43 3.40 4.25
N TYR A 71 -5.68 4.45 3.87
CA TYR A 71 -6.25 5.76 3.55
C TYR A 71 -7.17 5.70 2.33
N TYR A 72 -6.71 5.09 1.24
CA TYR A 72 -7.49 4.98 0.01
C TYR A 72 -8.64 3.98 0.14
N GLN A 73 -8.45 2.91 0.90
CA GLN A 73 -9.52 1.97 1.24
C GLN A 73 -10.64 2.64 2.03
N ASP A 74 -10.31 3.47 3.03
CA ASP A 74 -11.32 4.24 3.78
C ASP A 74 -12.12 5.19 2.87
N LYS A 75 -11.47 5.83 1.90
CA LYS A 75 -12.17 6.66 0.91
C LYS A 75 -13.17 5.86 0.09
N LEU A 76 -12.79 4.68 -0.38
CA LEU A 76 -13.69 3.79 -1.11
C LEU A 76 -14.82 3.23 -0.23
N ASN A 77 -14.52 2.87 1.01
CA ASN A 77 -15.52 2.41 1.97
C ASN A 77 -16.53 3.53 2.30
N THR A 78 -16.04 4.76 2.47
CA THR A 78 -16.92 5.92 2.67
C THR A 78 -17.86 6.13 1.48
N PHE A 79 -17.34 5.99 0.25
CA PHE A 79 -18.18 6.05 -0.95
C PHE A 79 -19.28 4.97 -0.94
N ALA A 80 -18.88 3.71 -0.69
CA ALA A 80 -19.79 2.57 -0.67
C ALA A 80 -20.88 2.70 0.42
N GLN A 81 -20.48 3.10 1.62
CA GLN A 81 -21.39 3.32 2.74
C GLN A 81 -22.37 4.46 2.44
N THR A 82 -21.87 5.62 1.99
CA THR A 82 -22.73 6.78 1.65
C THR A 82 -23.70 6.44 0.53
N LEU A 83 -23.26 5.69 -0.49
CA LEU A 83 -24.13 5.23 -1.57
C LEU A 83 -25.24 4.33 -1.04
N ALA A 84 -24.90 3.35 -0.21
CA ALA A 84 -25.87 2.43 0.35
C ALA A 84 -26.87 3.16 1.28
N ASP A 85 -26.38 4.02 2.17
CA ASP A 85 -27.23 4.79 3.08
C ASP A 85 -28.18 5.71 2.30
N THR A 86 -27.68 6.34 1.24
CA THR A 86 -28.51 7.21 0.39
C THR A 86 -29.58 6.42 -0.33
N VAL A 87 -29.23 5.32 -0.99
CA VAL A 87 -30.14 4.49 -1.79
C VAL A 87 -31.17 3.79 -0.89
N ASN A 88 -30.75 3.31 0.27
CA ASN A 88 -31.60 2.60 1.23
C ASN A 88 -32.63 3.48 1.96
N ASN A 89 -32.61 4.78 1.76
CA ASN A 89 -33.55 5.72 2.40
C ASN A 89 -34.50 6.41 1.40
N ILE A 90 -34.67 5.83 0.21
CA ILE A 90 -35.52 6.45 -0.83
C ILE A 90 -36.89 5.78 -0.94
N ILE A 91 -36.94 4.44 -0.99
CA ILE A 91 -38.13 3.69 -1.26
C ILE A 91 -38.74 3.18 0.06
N PRO A 92 -39.92 3.66 0.50
CA PRO A 92 -40.55 3.17 1.71
C PRO A 92 -41.04 1.73 1.55
N GLU A 93 -41.00 0.97 2.64
CA GLU A 93 -41.73 -0.30 2.72
C GLU A 93 -43.23 -0.04 2.84
N VAL A 94 -44.03 -0.96 2.31
CA VAL A 94 -45.47 -1.00 2.52
C VAL A 94 -45.90 -2.23 3.31
N ASP A 95 -46.97 -2.12 4.06
CA ASP A 95 -47.59 -3.24 4.74
C ASP A 95 -48.49 -4.04 3.78
N GLU A 96 -49.15 -5.09 4.31
CA GLU A 96 -50.09 -5.95 3.54
C GLU A 96 -51.30 -5.19 2.96
N ASN A 97 -51.58 -3.97 3.44
CA ASN A 97 -52.67 -3.13 2.99
C ASN A 97 -52.20 -2.07 1.98
N GLY A 98 -50.90 -2.05 1.63
CA GLY A 98 -50.31 -1.05 0.74
C GLY A 98 -50.03 0.30 1.41
N GLU A 99 -50.12 0.40 2.75
CA GLU A 99 -49.78 1.62 3.48
C GLU A 99 -48.30 1.67 3.84
N ILE A 100 -47.72 2.88 3.89
CA ILE A 100 -46.33 3.08 4.26
C ILE A 100 -46.11 2.59 5.69
N LYS A 101 -45.20 1.64 5.82
CA LYS A 101 -44.82 1.03 7.11
C LYS A 101 -43.99 1.99 7.95
N THR A 102 -44.37 2.15 9.20
CA THR A 102 -43.64 2.92 10.20
C THR A 102 -43.15 2.02 11.32
N ASP A 103 -41.99 2.33 11.88
CA ASP A 103 -41.49 1.67 13.09
C ASP A 103 -42.41 2.01 14.28
N PRO A 104 -43.00 0.99 14.94
CA PRO A 104 -43.95 1.23 16.04
C PRO A 104 -43.30 1.88 17.29
N ALA A 105 -41.97 1.82 17.43
CA ALA A 105 -41.26 2.39 18.55
C ALA A 105 -40.86 3.85 18.33
N THR A 106 -40.47 4.21 17.10
CA THR A 106 -39.96 5.55 16.76
C THR A 106 -40.93 6.38 15.94
N GLY A 107 -41.91 5.76 15.26
CA GLY A 107 -42.81 6.39 14.31
C GLY A 107 -42.14 6.78 12.99
N GLU A 108 -40.91 6.42 12.75
CA GLU A 108 -40.18 6.71 11.52
C GLU A 108 -40.56 5.78 10.38
N ILE A 109 -40.46 6.26 9.14
CA ILE A 109 -40.71 5.45 7.94
C ILE A 109 -39.64 4.34 7.83
N VAL A 110 -40.13 3.13 7.59
CA VAL A 110 -39.26 2.00 7.26
C VAL A 110 -39.01 1.99 5.75
N TYR A 111 -37.76 1.95 5.34
CA TYR A 111 -37.34 1.95 3.95
C TYR A 111 -36.88 0.59 3.48
N ARG A 112 -37.12 0.28 2.20
CA ARG A 112 -36.57 -0.93 1.55
C ARG A 112 -35.07 -0.86 1.49
N LYS A 113 -34.42 -1.93 1.93
CA LYS A 113 -32.97 -2.04 1.85
C LYS A 113 -32.58 -2.62 0.49
N LEU A 114 -32.03 -1.76 -0.37
CA LEU A 114 -31.64 -2.12 -1.74
C LEU A 114 -30.17 -2.58 -1.81
N LEU A 115 -29.31 -2.00 -0.98
CA LEU A 115 -27.88 -2.28 -0.92
C LEU A 115 -27.50 -2.71 0.48
N GLY A 116 -26.63 -3.70 0.59
CA GLY A 116 -26.14 -4.23 1.86
C GLY A 116 -24.76 -4.85 1.74
N ALA A 117 -24.29 -5.44 2.84
CA ALA A 117 -23.02 -6.13 2.90
C ALA A 117 -23.19 -7.60 2.51
N TYR A 118 -22.50 -8.03 1.45
CA TYR A 118 -22.45 -9.44 1.07
C TYR A 118 -21.57 -10.22 2.06
N THR A 119 -22.10 -11.32 2.56
CA THR A 119 -21.38 -12.22 3.45
C THR A 119 -21.57 -13.66 3.03
N VAL A 120 -20.63 -14.51 3.40
CA VAL A 120 -20.68 -15.95 3.13
C VAL A 120 -20.90 -16.68 4.46
N ALA A 121 -22.00 -17.41 4.55
CA ALA A 121 -22.31 -18.24 5.72
C ALA A 121 -21.34 -19.44 5.82
N GLY A 122 -21.30 -20.08 6.99
CA GLY A 122 -20.43 -21.22 7.24
C GLY A 122 -20.69 -22.46 6.37
N ASP A 123 -21.84 -22.51 5.68
CA ASP A 123 -22.22 -23.55 4.71
C ASP A 123 -21.79 -23.21 3.27
N GLY A 124 -21.15 -22.06 3.06
CA GLY A 124 -20.71 -21.55 1.76
C GLY A 124 -21.80 -20.82 0.97
N SER A 125 -23.02 -20.64 1.51
CA SER A 125 -24.05 -19.83 0.88
C SER A 125 -23.77 -18.34 1.09
N GLY A 126 -23.85 -17.55 0.02
CA GLY A 126 -23.76 -16.10 0.08
C GLY A 126 -25.11 -15.45 0.27
N HIS A 127 -25.19 -14.43 1.10
CA HIS A 127 -26.39 -13.62 1.31
C HIS A 127 -26.00 -12.18 1.69
N VAL A 128 -26.97 -11.26 1.58
CA VAL A 128 -26.75 -9.84 1.90
C VAL A 128 -27.35 -9.55 3.27
N VAL A 129 -26.55 -8.89 4.12
CA VAL A 129 -26.94 -8.45 5.48
C VAL A 129 -26.89 -6.94 5.58
N PHE A 130 -27.66 -6.39 6.55
CA PHE A 130 -27.81 -4.93 6.74
C PHE A 130 -27.33 -4.46 8.11
N ASP A 131 -26.87 -5.38 8.95
CA ASP A 131 -26.36 -5.16 10.30
C ASP A 131 -24.82 -5.12 10.38
N GLN A 132 -24.14 -5.30 9.24
CA GLN A 132 -22.70 -5.21 9.14
C GLN A 132 -22.25 -3.96 8.39
N PRO A 133 -21.06 -3.44 8.65
CA PRO A 133 -20.49 -2.32 7.91
C PRO A 133 -20.39 -2.63 6.42
N ILE A 134 -20.89 -1.72 5.60
CA ILE A 134 -20.75 -1.80 4.15
C ILE A 134 -19.38 -1.22 3.76
N THR A 135 -18.63 -1.98 2.99
CA THR A 135 -17.34 -1.60 2.44
C THR A 135 -17.37 -1.69 0.91
N ALA A 136 -16.37 -1.13 0.25
CA ALA A 136 -16.24 -1.26 -1.20
C ALA A 136 -16.05 -2.72 -1.68
N ASP A 137 -15.57 -3.59 -0.80
CA ASP A 137 -15.34 -5.00 -1.09
C ASP A 137 -16.61 -5.85 -0.97
N ASN A 138 -17.51 -5.51 -0.02
CA ASN A 138 -18.69 -6.32 0.28
C ASN A 138 -20.02 -5.70 -0.18
N LEU A 139 -20.00 -4.51 -0.78
CA LEU A 139 -21.21 -3.85 -1.26
C LEU A 139 -21.91 -4.72 -2.31
N SER A 140 -23.18 -5.02 -2.08
CA SER A 140 -24.02 -5.83 -2.99
C SER A 140 -25.46 -5.39 -2.98
N ILE A 141 -26.21 -5.78 -4.02
CA ILE A 141 -27.67 -5.61 -4.07
C ILE A 141 -28.33 -6.61 -3.14
N SER A 142 -29.45 -6.22 -2.53
CA SER A 142 -30.20 -7.08 -1.62
C SER A 142 -30.69 -8.36 -2.30
N ASP A 143 -30.87 -9.41 -1.50
CA ASP A 143 -31.37 -10.70 -1.99
C ASP A 143 -32.80 -10.58 -2.59
N GLU A 144 -33.62 -9.68 -2.03
CA GLU A 144 -34.96 -9.38 -2.50
C GLU A 144 -34.92 -8.74 -3.89
N TRP A 145 -34.10 -7.70 -4.07
CA TRP A 145 -33.94 -7.04 -5.36
C TRP A 145 -33.29 -7.95 -6.40
N SER A 146 -32.34 -8.79 -5.99
CA SER A 146 -31.71 -9.75 -6.87
C SER A 146 -32.69 -10.81 -7.41
N LYS A 147 -33.70 -11.22 -6.59
CA LYS A 147 -34.71 -12.20 -6.97
C LYS A 147 -35.83 -11.59 -7.81
N ASP A 148 -36.20 -10.35 -7.50
CA ASP A 148 -37.30 -9.65 -8.17
C ASP A 148 -36.87 -8.21 -8.52
N PRO A 149 -36.58 -7.94 -9.81
CA PRO A 149 -36.23 -6.58 -10.26
C PRO A 149 -37.35 -5.54 -10.00
N SER A 150 -38.61 -5.96 -9.86
CA SER A 150 -39.72 -5.06 -9.53
C SER A 150 -39.67 -4.55 -8.09
N TYR A 151 -38.80 -5.10 -7.25
CA TYR A 151 -38.60 -4.66 -5.86
C TYR A 151 -38.29 -3.15 -5.72
N ILE A 152 -37.73 -2.53 -6.76
CA ILE A 152 -37.49 -1.08 -6.81
C ILE A 152 -38.72 -0.29 -7.22
N ILE A 153 -39.81 -0.94 -7.72
CA ILE A 153 -41.03 -0.30 -8.10
C ILE A 153 -41.95 -0.24 -6.88
N PHE A 154 -42.47 0.92 -6.60
CA PHE A 154 -43.47 1.10 -5.55
C PHE A 154 -44.86 0.88 -6.12
N GLU A 155 -45.45 -0.29 -5.86
CA GLU A 155 -46.87 -0.55 -6.19
C GLU A 155 -47.73 -0.15 -5.02
N LYS A 156 -48.55 0.89 -5.19
CA LYS A 156 -49.67 1.17 -4.32
C LYS A 156 -50.89 0.45 -4.90
N THR A 157 -51.30 -0.65 -4.28
CA THR A 157 -52.55 -1.31 -4.60
C THR A 157 -53.74 -0.43 -4.17
N GLU A 158 -54.64 -0.16 -5.07
CA GLU A 158 -56.08 0.17 -4.96
C GLU A 158 -56.57 1.53 -5.40
N ASP A 159 -55.81 2.55 -5.69
CA ASP A 159 -56.42 3.74 -6.30
C ASP A 159 -55.56 4.25 -7.45
N GLY A 160 -55.64 3.65 -8.60
CA GLY A 160 -55.31 4.11 -9.94
C GLY A 160 -54.43 5.38 -10.14
N ASP A 161 -53.61 5.71 -9.16
CA ASP A 161 -52.72 6.85 -9.22
C ASP A 161 -51.42 6.41 -9.88
N ALA A 162 -51.46 6.32 -11.23
CA ALA A 162 -50.34 6.04 -12.09
C ALA A 162 -49.14 7.02 -11.88
N ASP A 163 -49.35 8.09 -11.13
CA ASP A 163 -48.32 9.10 -10.84
C ASP A 163 -47.25 8.65 -9.84
N ASN A 164 -47.44 7.52 -9.12
CA ASN A 164 -46.51 7.06 -8.12
C ASN A 164 -45.49 5.99 -8.61
N GLU A 165 -45.80 5.30 -9.72
CA GLU A 165 -44.96 4.18 -10.20
C GLU A 165 -43.53 4.61 -10.57
N GLY A 166 -43.35 5.81 -11.12
CA GLY A 166 -42.05 6.36 -11.51
C GLY A 166 -41.40 7.26 -10.47
N LYS A 167 -42.12 7.67 -9.43
CA LYS A 167 -41.65 8.69 -8.47
C LYS A 167 -40.38 8.28 -7.74
N TYR A 168 -40.30 7.06 -7.24
CA TYR A 168 -39.17 6.59 -6.49
C TYR A 168 -37.97 6.22 -7.39
N ALA A 169 -38.22 5.72 -8.61
CA ALA A 169 -37.20 5.52 -9.61
C ALA A 169 -36.58 6.86 -10.05
N LEU A 170 -37.43 7.88 -10.23
CA LEU A 170 -36.96 9.24 -10.50
C LEU A 170 -36.18 9.82 -9.32
N ALA A 171 -36.68 9.65 -8.08
CA ALA A 171 -36.00 10.10 -6.87
C ALA A 171 -34.64 9.43 -6.73
N LEU A 172 -34.52 8.12 -6.99
CA LEU A 172 -33.25 7.38 -7.00
C LEU A 172 -32.26 7.98 -8.03
N SER A 173 -32.72 8.24 -9.25
CA SER A 173 -31.89 8.86 -10.28
C SER A 173 -31.48 10.28 -9.91
N GLN A 174 -32.36 11.09 -9.35
CA GLN A 174 -32.07 12.46 -8.93
C GLN A 174 -31.08 12.49 -7.76
N THR A 175 -31.24 11.59 -6.80
CA THR A 175 -30.37 11.50 -5.64
C THR A 175 -28.91 11.23 -6.04
N LEU A 176 -28.68 10.40 -7.06
CA LEU A 176 -27.31 10.11 -7.52
C LEU A 176 -26.59 11.34 -8.11
N ILE A 177 -27.34 12.33 -8.59
CA ILE A 177 -26.80 13.58 -9.16
C ILE A 177 -26.91 14.78 -8.21
N ASP A 178 -27.51 14.60 -7.04
CA ASP A 178 -27.62 15.66 -6.03
C ASP A 178 -26.23 15.98 -5.44
N GLY A 179 -25.94 17.27 -5.28
CA GLY A 179 -24.70 17.80 -4.73
C GLY A 179 -24.67 17.95 -3.20
N THR A 180 -25.67 17.43 -2.49
CA THR A 180 -25.81 17.63 -1.03
C THR A 180 -25.24 16.49 -0.18
N HIS A 181 -24.68 15.44 -0.81
CA HIS A 181 -24.14 14.29 -0.06
C HIS A 181 -22.88 14.68 0.71
N GLY A 182 -22.84 14.23 1.97
CA GLY A 182 -21.69 14.36 2.85
C GLY A 182 -20.89 13.04 2.89
N PHE A 183 -19.63 13.09 2.53
CA PHE A 183 -18.71 11.96 2.62
C PHE A 183 -17.70 12.26 3.72
N ASP A 184 -17.79 11.54 4.84
CA ASP A 184 -16.83 11.67 5.95
C ASP A 184 -15.88 10.46 5.96
N SER A 185 -14.67 10.68 5.47
CA SER A 185 -13.62 9.68 5.52
C SER A 185 -12.60 10.07 6.62
N ASN A 186 -12.77 9.52 7.79
CA ASN A 186 -11.87 9.74 8.93
C ASN A 186 -11.73 11.21 9.33
N GLY A 187 -12.81 11.98 9.31
CA GLY A 187 -12.79 13.42 9.61
C GLY A 187 -12.43 14.32 8.43
N GLU A 188 -12.12 13.75 7.28
CA GLU A 188 -12.04 14.49 6.02
C GLU A 188 -13.42 14.52 5.38
N VAL A 189 -14.15 15.62 5.59
CA VAL A 189 -15.50 15.80 5.06
C VAL A 189 -15.47 16.41 3.67
N PHE A 190 -16.12 15.76 2.72
CA PHE A 190 -16.38 16.27 1.37
C PHE A 190 -17.89 16.41 1.17
N GLN A 191 -18.35 17.48 0.54
CA GLN A 191 -19.74 17.66 0.13
C GLN A 191 -19.83 17.82 -1.38
N GLY A 192 -20.74 17.08 -2.01
CA GLY A 192 -20.91 17.13 -3.45
C GLY A 192 -21.69 15.94 -4.00
N THR A 193 -21.68 15.78 -5.32
CA THR A 193 -22.24 14.60 -5.98
C THR A 193 -21.32 13.38 -5.79
N PHE A 194 -21.84 12.18 -5.99
CA PHE A 194 -21.04 10.96 -6.05
C PHE A 194 -19.94 11.05 -7.12
N LEU A 195 -20.25 11.64 -8.27
CA LEU A 195 -19.29 11.84 -9.35
C LEU A 195 -18.17 12.82 -8.95
N ASP A 196 -18.49 13.90 -8.25
CA ASP A 196 -17.50 14.86 -7.79
C ASP A 196 -16.57 14.26 -6.73
N TYR A 197 -17.13 13.41 -5.83
CA TYR A 197 -16.32 12.67 -4.87
C TYR A 197 -15.31 11.75 -5.56
N VAL A 198 -15.74 10.95 -6.57
CA VAL A 198 -14.85 10.07 -7.32
C VAL A 198 -13.79 10.87 -8.09
N LYS A 199 -14.18 11.98 -8.74
CA LYS A 199 -13.20 12.85 -9.41
C LYS A 199 -12.18 13.45 -8.43
N GLY A 200 -12.64 13.93 -7.28
CA GLY A 200 -11.78 14.44 -6.21
C GLY A 200 -10.81 13.38 -5.69
N TYR A 201 -11.31 12.17 -5.45
CA TYR A 201 -10.50 11.02 -5.05
C TYR A 201 -9.40 10.69 -6.07
N VAL A 202 -9.77 10.58 -7.36
CA VAL A 202 -8.81 10.28 -8.45
C VAL A 202 -7.80 11.41 -8.60
N SER A 203 -8.22 12.67 -8.50
CA SER A 203 -7.32 13.82 -8.56
C SER A 203 -6.31 13.82 -7.42
N THR A 204 -6.76 13.58 -6.20
CA THR A 204 -5.88 13.49 -5.03
C THR A 204 -4.86 12.35 -5.18
N LEU A 205 -5.31 11.19 -5.66
CA LEU A 205 -4.43 10.05 -5.91
C LEU A 205 -3.36 10.40 -6.98
N ALA A 206 -3.76 11.06 -8.05
CA ALA A 206 -2.84 11.47 -9.11
C ALA A 206 -1.80 12.49 -8.61
N GLU A 207 -2.22 13.44 -7.77
CA GLU A 207 -1.31 14.41 -7.12
C GLU A 207 -0.32 13.70 -6.17
N ASP A 208 -0.80 12.78 -5.34
CA ASP A 208 0.04 12.02 -4.40
C ASP A 208 1.05 11.13 -5.14
N VAL A 209 0.65 10.49 -6.26
CA VAL A 209 1.56 9.71 -7.12
C VAL A 209 2.61 10.62 -7.76
N SER A 210 2.21 11.74 -8.35
CA SER A 210 3.14 12.69 -8.97
C SER A 210 4.14 13.25 -7.96
N PHE A 211 3.69 13.56 -6.76
CA PHE A 211 4.56 14.00 -5.66
C PHE A 211 5.56 12.91 -5.25
N ALA A 212 5.10 11.65 -5.14
CA ALA A 212 5.97 10.51 -4.82
C ALA A 212 7.04 10.27 -5.91
N GLU A 213 6.67 10.35 -7.18
CA GLU A 213 7.58 10.22 -8.32
C GLU A 213 8.65 11.32 -8.33
N ASN A 214 8.25 12.57 -8.10
CA ASN A 214 9.18 13.70 -8.01
C ASN A 214 10.18 13.52 -6.85
N ARG A 215 9.71 13.08 -5.69
CA ARG A 215 10.59 12.78 -4.54
C ARG A 215 11.52 11.61 -4.80
N HIS A 216 11.03 10.55 -5.45
CA HIS A 216 11.87 9.41 -5.83
C HIS A 216 12.97 9.83 -6.79
N THR A 217 12.64 10.61 -7.82
CA THR A 217 13.60 11.14 -8.79
C THR A 217 14.67 12.01 -8.12
N ALA A 218 14.26 12.94 -7.23
CA ALA A 218 15.18 13.78 -6.49
C ALA A 218 16.11 12.95 -5.57
N ALA A 219 15.56 11.98 -4.82
CA ALA A 219 16.34 11.11 -3.96
C ALA A 219 17.32 10.23 -4.74
N SER A 220 16.90 9.70 -5.89
CA SER A 220 17.76 8.93 -6.80
C SER A 220 18.92 9.79 -7.34
N THR A 221 18.66 11.02 -7.75
CA THR A 221 19.69 11.94 -8.23
C THR A 221 20.72 12.25 -7.14
N VAL A 222 20.25 12.52 -5.91
CA VAL A 222 21.14 12.72 -4.76
C VAL A 222 21.96 11.48 -4.45
N SER A 223 21.34 10.30 -4.45
CA SER A 223 22.03 9.03 -4.22
C SER A 223 23.13 8.77 -5.25
N ASN A 224 22.83 8.97 -6.53
CA ASN A 224 23.82 8.82 -7.61
C ASN A 224 24.97 9.81 -7.46
N SER A 225 24.68 11.08 -7.16
CA SER A 225 25.69 12.10 -6.95
C SER A 225 26.60 11.81 -5.75
N LEU A 226 26.05 11.24 -4.66
CA LEU A 226 26.84 10.80 -3.51
C LEU A 226 27.69 9.59 -3.85
N GLN A 227 27.17 8.68 -4.67
CA GLN A 227 27.92 7.52 -5.14
C GLN A 227 29.09 7.95 -6.04
N ASP A 228 28.85 8.85 -6.99
CA ASP A 228 29.90 9.43 -7.84
C ASP A 228 30.98 10.12 -7.00
N SER A 229 30.55 10.89 -5.98
CA SER A 229 31.49 11.56 -5.07
C SER A 229 32.31 10.57 -4.25
N ARG A 230 31.71 9.50 -3.78
CA ARG A 230 32.42 8.42 -3.09
C ARG A 230 33.44 7.75 -4.03
N ASP A 231 33.03 7.45 -5.25
CA ASP A 231 33.86 6.76 -6.23
C ASP A 231 35.03 7.64 -6.70
N GLN A 232 34.87 8.98 -6.73
CA GLN A 232 35.99 9.92 -6.95
C GLN A 232 37.03 9.91 -5.85
N VAL A 233 36.65 9.60 -4.61
CA VAL A 233 37.59 9.57 -3.46
C VAL A 233 38.19 8.19 -3.25
N SER A 234 37.42 7.12 -3.44
CA SER A 234 37.82 5.74 -3.13
C SER A 234 37.86 4.81 -4.34
N GLY A 235 37.47 5.29 -5.51
CA GLY A 235 37.49 4.51 -6.75
C GLY A 235 38.92 4.27 -7.26
N VAL A 236 39.13 3.13 -7.85
CA VAL A 236 40.39 2.78 -8.52
C VAL A 236 40.40 3.36 -9.92
N VAL A 237 41.33 4.31 -10.16
CA VAL A 237 41.56 4.86 -11.51
C VAL A 237 42.43 3.87 -12.31
N VAL A 238 41.80 3.25 -13.32
CA VAL A 238 42.45 2.19 -14.11
C VAL A 238 43.78 2.68 -14.73
N ASP A 239 43.80 3.92 -15.21
CA ASP A 239 45.00 4.51 -15.84
C ASP A 239 46.16 4.65 -14.83
N GLU A 240 45.89 5.01 -13.57
CA GLU A 240 46.89 5.07 -12.50
C GLU A 240 47.38 3.67 -12.14
N GLU A 241 46.51 2.69 -12.03
CA GLU A 241 46.87 1.32 -11.77
C GLU A 241 47.74 0.70 -12.89
N VAL A 242 47.38 0.97 -14.15
CA VAL A 242 48.20 0.55 -15.30
C VAL A 242 49.59 1.18 -15.25
N ALA A 243 49.70 2.48 -14.92
CA ALA A 243 50.99 3.15 -14.75
C ALA A 243 51.80 2.53 -13.59
N ASN A 244 51.16 2.22 -12.47
CA ASN A 244 51.76 1.56 -11.33
C ASN A 244 52.24 0.14 -11.69
N VAL A 245 51.43 -0.65 -12.40
CA VAL A 245 51.83 -2.01 -12.88
C VAL A 245 53.04 -1.91 -13.79
N MET A 246 53.09 -0.95 -14.73
CA MET A 246 54.24 -0.74 -15.60
C MET A 246 55.51 -0.36 -14.79
N LEU A 247 55.36 0.49 -13.76
CA LEU A 247 56.47 0.88 -12.88
C LEU A 247 56.99 -0.33 -12.10
N TYR A 248 56.12 -1.14 -11.53
CA TYR A 248 56.49 -2.35 -10.81
C TYR A 248 57.15 -3.41 -11.72
N GLN A 249 56.64 -3.60 -12.95
CA GLN A 249 57.24 -4.48 -13.94
C GLN A 249 58.68 -4.04 -14.30
N LYS A 250 58.91 -2.73 -14.52
CA LYS A 250 60.25 -2.20 -14.76
C LYS A 250 61.16 -2.37 -13.56
N SER A 251 60.63 -2.14 -12.35
CA SER A 251 61.38 -2.32 -11.11
C SER A 251 61.79 -3.79 -10.91
N LEU A 252 60.88 -4.72 -11.17
CA LEU A 252 61.13 -6.15 -11.11
C LEU A 252 62.22 -6.57 -12.13
N SER A 253 62.13 -6.07 -13.36
CA SER A 253 63.14 -6.32 -14.40
C SER A 253 64.52 -5.76 -14.01
N ALA A 254 64.58 -4.58 -13.41
CA ALA A 254 65.80 -4.00 -12.93
C ALA A 254 66.42 -4.81 -11.76
N ALA A 255 65.58 -5.24 -10.81
CA ALA A 255 65.99 -6.10 -9.71
C ALA A 255 66.56 -7.47 -10.20
N SER A 256 65.87 -8.08 -11.18
CA SER A 256 66.34 -9.35 -11.78
C SER A 256 67.67 -9.18 -12.47
N ARG A 257 67.91 -8.09 -13.21
CA ARG A 257 69.22 -7.79 -13.82
C ARG A 257 70.30 -7.58 -12.77
N LEU A 258 69.95 -6.89 -11.67
CA LEU A 258 70.89 -6.69 -10.57
C LEU A 258 71.28 -8.05 -9.91
N MET A 259 70.28 -8.91 -9.68
CA MET A 259 70.53 -10.28 -9.14
C MET A 259 71.44 -11.08 -10.06
N THR A 260 71.17 -11.05 -11.38
CA THR A 260 72.03 -11.75 -12.36
C THR A 260 73.45 -11.19 -12.33
N ALA A 261 73.61 -9.86 -12.27
CA ALA A 261 74.98 -9.28 -12.17
C ALA A 261 75.68 -9.60 -10.85
N MET A 262 74.94 -9.71 -9.74
CA MET A 262 75.48 -10.15 -8.46
C MET A 262 75.86 -11.62 -8.49
N ASP A 263 75.08 -12.49 -9.11
CA ASP A 263 75.36 -13.89 -9.31
C ASP A 263 76.64 -14.09 -10.16
N GLU A 264 76.79 -13.35 -11.26
CA GLU A 264 78.00 -13.36 -12.09
C GLU A 264 79.23 -12.89 -11.30
N ALA A 265 79.09 -11.84 -10.48
CA ALA A 265 80.14 -11.33 -9.64
C ALA A 265 80.55 -12.37 -8.57
N LEU A 266 79.59 -13.03 -7.94
CA LEU A 266 79.87 -14.11 -6.97
C LEU A 266 80.48 -15.34 -7.62
N ASP A 267 80.08 -15.71 -8.82
CA ASP A 267 80.68 -16.79 -9.58
C ASP A 267 82.16 -16.49 -9.86
N VAL A 268 82.51 -15.28 -10.25
CA VAL A 268 83.83 -14.84 -10.44
C VAL A 268 84.62 -14.91 -9.13
N LEU A 269 84.06 -14.45 -8.02
CA LEU A 269 84.73 -14.47 -6.71
C LEU A 269 84.98 -15.90 -6.18
N ILE A 270 83.99 -16.74 -6.29
CA ILE A 270 84.06 -18.09 -5.70
C ILE A 270 84.83 -19.07 -6.58
N ASN A 271 84.55 -19.05 -7.87
CA ASN A 271 85.05 -20.08 -8.78
C ASN A 271 86.33 -19.65 -9.56
N LYS A 272 86.62 -18.36 -9.70
CA LYS A 272 87.73 -17.87 -10.54
C LYS A 272 88.84 -17.18 -9.78
N THR A 273 88.58 -16.63 -8.56
CA THR A 273 89.66 -16.01 -7.76
C THR A 273 90.42 -17.03 -6.89
N GLY A 274 89.95 -18.25 -6.70
CA GLY A 274 90.63 -19.33 -5.96
C GLY A 274 91.64 -20.17 -6.78
N LEU A 275 91.86 -19.87 -8.06
CA LEU A 275 92.69 -20.65 -8.96
C LEU A 275 94.07 -20.04 -9.18
N VAL A 276 94.56 -19.22 -8.24
CA VAL A 276 95.97 -18.74 -8.28
C VAL A 276 96.81 -19.69 -7.47
N GLY A 277 97.45 -20.65 -8.14
CA GLY A 277 98.46 -21.53 -7.50
C GLY A 277 98.46 -22.98 -8.01
N ARG A 278 98.32 -23.18 -9.29
CA ARG A 278 98.80 -24.42 -9.93
C ARG A 278 99.67 -24.11 -11.09
#